data_f9b76cfdddb59610ec77c11f69ebf01b
#
_entry.id   f9b76cfdddb59610ec77c11f69ebf01b
#
_cell.length_a   1.000
_cell.length_b   1.000
_cell.length_c   1.000
_cell.angle_alpha   90.00
_cell.angle_beta   90.00
_cell.angle_gamma   90.00
#
_symmetry.space_group_name_H-M   'P 1'
#
loop_
_entity.id
_entity.type
_entity.pdbx_description
1 polymer ?
#
loop_
_entity_poly.entity_id
_entity_poly.type
_entity_poly.pdbx_seq_one_letter_code
_entity_poly.pdbx_strand_id
1 'polypeptide(L)'
;YRHKEYPFLQGHIDKKIESENAGVEIKNVGLRQAKYWNKQPPIYYEYQVLHYLAITGFDYFDVVALVGGQELMIHTIRRDEERIEELVQKEVNFWQEYVLKKVPPMPETSGECASLFPIGTVDKVAYLPTEMNHVVEEYHKENEIYKASGKRLDALKTQLQNNMKDASVMEDSEGERVATWATQTRSSLDQKQMKIDEPEFCAKYLKESSFRRFSVTSKKESNE
;
A
#
# COMPACT_ATOMS: atom_id res chain seq x y z
N TYR A 1 28.10 -4.54 -2.10
CA TYR A 1 28.61 -3.48 -2.97
C TYR A 1 28.32 -2.12 -2.36
N ARG A 2 29.11 -1.11 -2.75
CA ARG A 2 28.93 0.28 -2.33
C ARG A 2 29.23 1.20 -3.50
N HIS A 3 28.47 2.28 -3.61
CA HIS A 3 28.72 3.32 -4.60
C HIS A 3 30.09 3.97 -4.36
N LYS A 4 30.85 4.24 -5.42
CA LYS A 4 32.23 4.76 -5.30
C LYS A 4 32.28 6.17 -4.70
N GLU A 5 31.36 7.03 -5.10
CA GLU A 5 31.29 8.42 -4.65
C GLU A 5 30.42 8.61 -3.41
N TYR A 6 29.34 7.83 -3.29
CA TYR A 6 28.36 7.90 -2.19
C TYR A 6 28.33 6.60 -1.40
N PRO A 7 29.26 6.34 -0.45
CA PRO A 7 29.41 5.04 0.23
C PRO A 7 28.20 4.62 1.08
N PHE A 8 27.29 5.54 1.40
CA PHE A 8 26.04 5.23 2.07
C PHE A 8 25.02 4.54 1.14
N LEU A 9 25.16 4.70 -0.18
CA LEU A 9 24.43 3.91 -1.15
C LEU A 9 25.11 2.54 -1.25
N GLN A 10 24.46 1.52 -0.70
CA GLN A 10 25.01 0.18 -0.62
C GLN A 10 23.91 -0.88 -0.75
N GLY A 11 24.29 -2.07 -1.17
CA GLY A 11 23.36 -3.19 -1.31
C GLY A 11 24.03 -4.53 -1.39
N HIS A 12 23.21 -5.56 -1.22
CA HIS A 12 23.59 -6.96 -1.39
C HIS A 12 22.80 -7.49 -2.58
N ILE A 13 23.51 -8.05 -3.56
CA ILE A 13 22.91 -8.73 -4.71
C ILE A 13 22.73 -10.21 -4.41
N ASP A 14 21.74 -10.85 -4.99
CA ASP A 14 21.52 -12.28 -4.74
C ASP A 14 22.60 -13.14 -5.39
N LYS A 15 22.94 -12.87 -6.65
CA LYS A 15 23.97 -13.60 -7.38
C LYS A 15 24.73 -12.70 -8.35
N LYS A 16 26.00 -13.06 -8.60
CA LYS A 16 26.81 -12.52 -9.70
C LYS A 16 26.93 -13.61 -10.78
N ILE A 17 26.88 -13.21 -12.04
CA ILE A 17 27.19 -14.11 -13.18
C ILE A 17 28.73 -14.10 -13.36
N GLU A 18 29.36 -15.26 -13.18
CA GLU A 18 30.84 -15.32 -13.17
C GLU A 18 31.49 -15.01 -14.52
N SER A 19 30.81 -15.40 -15.60
CA SER A 19 31.29 -15.20 -16.98
C SER A 19 31.01 -13.81 -17.56
N GLU A 20 30.24 -12.99 -16.86
CA GLU A 20 29.75 -11.72 -17.37
C GLU A 20 29.79 -10.62 -16.31
N ASN A 21 29.80 -9.38 -16.76
CA ASN A 21 29.71 -8.21 -15.86
C ASN A 21 28.23 -7.96 -15.50
N ALA A 22 27.59 -8.95 -14.85
CA ALA A 22 26.15 -8.94 -14.64
C ALA A 22 25.76 -9.57 -13.29
N GLY A 23 24.53 -9.32 -12.87
CA GLY A 23 23.94 -9.88 -11.66
C GLY A 23 22.59 -10.53 -11.89
N VAL A 24 22.12 -11.24 -10.87
CA VAL A 24 20.78 -11.83 -10.83
C VAL A 24 20.10 -11.41 -9.54
N GLU A 25 18.87 -10.95 -9.66
CA GLU A 25 17.94 -10.68 -8.56
C GLU A 25 16.82 -11.72 -8.59
N ILE A 26 16.58 -12.41 -7.48
CA ILE A 26 15.65 -13.54 -7.41
C ILE A 26 14.42 -13.18 -6.62
N LYS A 27 13.24 -13.45 -7.19
CA LYS A 27 11.94 -13.16 -6.55
C LYS A 27 11.08 -14.42 -6.48
N ASN A 28 10.46 -14.64 -5.34
CA ASN A 28 9.42 -15.66 -5.17
C ASN A 28 8.05 -14.98 -5.25
N VAL A 29 7.24 -15.38 -6.25
CA VAL A 29 6.00 -14.70 -6.63
C VAL A 29 4.81 -15.65 -6.50
N GLY A 30 3.79 -15.26 -5.76
CA GLY A 30 2.55 -16.01 -5.66
C GLY A 30 1.75 -15.99 -6.98
N LEU A 31 1.01 -17.05 -7.29
CA LEU A 31 0.21 -17.19 -8.53
C LEU A 31 -0.71 -15.98 -8.81
N ARG A 32 -1.31 -15.38 -7.77
CA ARG A 32 -2.20 -14.21 -7.94
C ARG A 32 -1.48 -12.98 -8.45
N GLN A 33 -0.16 -12.90 -8.27
CA GLN A 33 0.66 -11.76 -8.69
C GLN A 33 1.32 -11.99 -10.05
N ALA A 34 1.25 -13.18 -10.64
CA ALA A 34 1.83 -13.54 -11.93
C ALA A 34 1.49 -12.54 -13.04
N LYS A 35 0.24 -12.07 -13.08
CA LYS A 35 -0.25 -11.11 -14.08
C LYS A 35 0.53 -9.79 -14.14
N TYR A 36 1.20 -9.39 -13.05
CA TYR A 36 2.01 -8.18 -13.00
C TYR A 36 3.43 -8.36 -13.55
N TRP A 37 3.80 -9.61 -13.87
CA TRP A 37 5.12 -9.99 -14.37
C TRP A 37 5.17 -10.31 -15.87
N ASN A 38 4.02 -10.30 -16.56
CA ASN A 38 3.91 -10.80 -17.95
C ASN A 38 4.80 -10.03 -18.95
N LYS A 39 4.94 -8.71 -18.81
CA LYS A 39 5.68 -7.88 -19.78
C LYS A 39 6.99 -7.35 -19.22
N GLN A 40 7.00 -6.99 -17.95
CA GLN A 40 8.13 -6.41 -17.24
C GLN A 40 7.96 -6.70 -15.75
N PRO A 41 9.02 -6.67 -14.94
CA PRO A 41 8.88 -6.76 -13.50
C PRO A 41 8.13 -5.53 -12.96
N PRO A 42 7.45 -5.64 -11.80
CA PRO A 42 6.90 -4.47 -11.13
C PRO A 42 7.94 -3.39 -10.94
N ILE A 43 7.55 -2.12 -11.15
CA ILE A 43 8.43 -0.95 -11.21
C ILE A 43 9.40 -0.82 -10.01
N TYR A 44 8.97 -1.20 -8.82
CA TYR A 44 9.81 -1.13 -7.62
C TYR A 44 11.00 -2.11 -7.64
N TYR A 45 10.90 -3.24 -8.35
CA TYR A 45 12.04 -4.13 -8.59
C TYR A 45 12.96 -3.59 -9.67
N GLU A 46 12.43 -2.85 -10.62
CA GLU A 46 13.24 -2.15 -11.60
C GLU A 46 14.10 -1.08 -10.92
N TYR A 47 13.55 -0.28 -10.02
CA TYR A 47 14.32 0.68 -9.23
C TYR A 47 15.36 0.00 -8.32
N GLN A 48 15.04 -1.13 -7.71
CA GLN A 48 16.01 -1.91 -6.94
C GLN A 48 17.21 -2.31 -7.81
N VAL A 49 16.96 -2.78 -9.02
CA VAL A 49 18.00 -3.19 -9.96
C VAL A 49 18.79 -2.01 -10.49
N LEU A 50 18.17 -0.86 -10.77
CA LEU A 50 18.87 0.37 -11.15
C LEU A 50 19.83 0.82 -10.03
N HIS A 51 19.42 0.74 -8.77
CA HIS A 51 20.30 0.99 -7.64
C HIS A 51 21.49 -0.01 -7.61
N TYR A 52 21.24 -1.29 -7.86
CA TYR A 52 22.31 -2.28 -7.94
C TYR A 52 23.26 -2.00 -9.10
N LEU A 53 22.77 -1.61 -10.26
CA LEU A 53 23.58 -1.18 -11.40
C LEU A 53 24.47 0.02 -11.03
N ALA A 54 23.93 1.00 -10.27
CA ALA A 54 24.69 2.15 -9.78
C ALA A 54 25.87 1.74 -8.89
N ILE A 55 25.64 0.87 -7.90
CA ILE A 55 26.66 0.50 -6.90
C ILE A 55 27.63 -0.57 -7.37
N THR A 56 27.27 -1.41 -8.36
CA THR A 56 28.12 -2.51 -8.86
C THR A 56 28.94 -2.12 -10.07
N GLY A 57 28.41 -1.24 -10.92
CA GLY A 57 28.98 -0.96 -12.23
C GLY A 57 28.74 -2.09 -13.24
N PHE A 58 27.76 -2.96 -13.02
CA PHE A 58 27.41 -4.04 -13.93
C PHE A 58 26.69 -3.52 -15.16
N ASP A 59 26.71 -4.31 -16.25
CA ASP A 59 26.10 -3.95 -17.53
C ASP A 59 24.60 -4.25 -17.55
N TYR A 60 24.17 -5.26 -16.79
CA TYR A 60 22.75 -5.63 -16.65
C TYR A 60 22.50 -6.49 -15.41
N PHE A 61 21.22 -6.65 -15.07
CA PHE A 61 20.71 -7.66 -14.14
C PHE A 61 19.56 -8.43 -14.79
N ASP A 62 19.54 -9.74 -14.53
CA ASP A 62 18.35 -10.56 -14.76
C ASP A 62 17.52 -10.60 -13.49
N VAL A 63 16.25 -10.15 -13.59
CA VAL A 63 15.27 -10.32 -12.54
C VAL A 63 14.52 -11.61 -12.79
N VAL A 64 14.78 -12.62 -11.96
CA VAL A 64 14.23 -13.97 -12.08
C VAL A 64 13.12 -14.16 -11.08
N ALA A 65 11.89 -14.29 -11.54
CA ALA A 65 10.72 -14.56 -10.70
C ALA A 65 10.32 -16.05 -10.79
N LEU A 66 10.35 -16.75 -9.65
CA LEU A 66 9.75 -18.06 -9.49
C LEU A 66 8.29 -17.90 -9.12
N VAL A 67 7.40 -18.11 -10.09
CA VAL A 67 5.96 -17.91 -9.94
C VAL A 67 5.30 -19.21 -9.48
N GLY A 68 4.61 -19.17 -8.34
CA GLY A 68 3.91 -20.33 -7.78
C GLY A 68 4.80 -21.53 -7.49
N GLY A 69 6.12 -21.37 -7.46
CA GLY A 69 7.08 -22.43 -7.28
C GLY A 69 7.28 -23.34 -8.50
N GLN A 70 6.75 -22.97 -9.67
CA GLN A 70 6.70 -23.83 -10.85
C GLN A 70 7.19 -23.17 -12.14
N GLU A 71 6.95 -21.88 -12.32
CA GLU A 71 7.25 -21.15 -13.54
C GLU A 71 8.33 -20.10 -13.29
N LEU A 72 9.30 -20.02 -14.19
CA LEU A 72 10.33 -18.97 -14.17
C LEU A 72 10.00 -17.89 -15.21
N MET A 73 9.92 -16.66 -14.76
CA MET A 73 9.87 -15.47 -15.62
C MET A 73 11.17 -14.71 -15.45
N ILE A 74 11.82 -14.38 -16.57
CA ILE A 74 13.12 -13.69 -16.57
C ILE A 74 12.98 -12.40 -17.34
N HIS A 75 13.39 -11.29 -16.72
CA HIS A 75 13.40 -9.97 -17.29
C HIS A 75 14.78 -9.34 -17.16
N THR A 76 15.43 -9.06 -18.28
CA THR A 76 16.74 -8.42 -18.29
C THR A 76 16.59 -6.90 -18.24
N ILE A 77 17.16 -6.27 -17.22
CA ILE A 77 17.26 -4.82 -17.07
C ILE A 77 18.67 -4.41 -17.37
N ARG A 78 18.86 -3.70 -18.48
CA ARG A 78 20.17 -3.21 -18.92
C ARG A 78 20.50 -1.89 -18.24
N ARG A 79 21.80 -1.63 -18.14
CA ARG A 79 22.33 -0.39 -17.62
C ARG A 79 21.88 0.78 -18.49
N ASP A 80 21.35 1.79 -17.85
CA ASP A 80 20.90 3.06 -18.44
C ASP A 80 21.43 4.18 -17.55
N GLU A 81 22.44 4.89 -18.04
CA GLU A 81 23.16 5.89 -17.24
C GLU A 81 22.27 7.07 -16.86
N GLU A 82 21.38 7.51 -17.75
CA GLU A 82 20.48 8.63 -17.47
C GLU A 82 19.53 8.29 -16.33
N ARG A 83 18.89 7.12 -16.37
CA ARG A 83 17.99 6.66 -15.32
C ARG A 83 18.72 6.37 -14.00
N ILE A 84 19.94 5.86 -14.07
CA ILE A 84 20.79 5.61 -12.90
C ILE A 84 21.17 6.92 -12.24
N GLU A 85 21.63 7.92 -13.01
CA GLU A 85 22.01 9.22 -12.48
C GLU A 85 20.82 9.93 -11.83
N GLU A 86 19.63 9.90 -12.46
CA GLU A 86 18.40 10.44 -11.87
C GLU A 86 18.06 9.77 -10.54
N LEU A 87 18.15 8.42 -10.45
CA LEU A 87 17.87 7.69 -9.24
C LEU A 87 18.89 8.02 -8.14
N VAL A 88 20.19 7.97 -8.45
CA VAL A 88 21.25 8.29 -7.49
C VAL A 88 21.10 9.70 -6.93
N GLN A 89 20.76 10.68 -7.78
CA GLN A 89 20.52 12.04 -7.31
C GLN A 89 19.33 12.13 -6.34
N LYS A 90 18.26 11.40 -6.59
CA LYS A 90 17.11 11.31 -5.66
C LYS A 90 17.49 10.66 -4.34
N GLU A 91 18.25 9.56 -4.38
CA GLU A 91 18.72 8.85 -3.19
C GLU A 91 19.68 9.71 -2.35
N VAL A 92 20.59 10.44 -3.00
CA VAL A 92 21.52 11.36 -2.34
C VAL A 92 20.76 12.51 -1.69
N ASN A 93 19.82 13.12 -2.40
CA ASN A 93 18.98 14.19 -1.86
C ASN A 93 18.16 13.69 -0.65
N PHE A 94 17.55 12.51 -0.77
CA PHE A 94 16.81 11.91 0.34
C PHE A 94 17.69 11.69 1.57
N TRP A 95 18.90 11.17 1.37
CA TRP A 95 19.85 10.97 2.45
C TRP A 95 20.24 12.27 3.13
N GLN A 96 20.59 13.29 2.35
CA GLN A 96 21.04 14.58 2.86
C GLN A 96 19.92 15.36 3.55
N GLU A 97 18.73 15.40 2.96
CA GLU A 97 17.65 16.24 3.45
C GLU A 97 16.87 15.59 4.62
N TYR A 98 16.74 14.28 4.63
CA TYR A 98 15.90 13.60 5.61
C TYR A 98 16.69 12.73 6.58
N VAL A 99 17.59 11.87 6.08
CA VAL A 99 18.29 10.91 6.94
C VAL A 99 19.32 11.60 7.84
N LEU A 100 20.22 12.40 7.26
CA LEU A 100 21.24 13.13 8.04
C LEU A 100 20.63 14.18 8.97
N LYS A 101 19.60 14.87 8.53
CA LYS A 101 18.91 15.88 9.33
C LYS A 101 17.97 15.26 10.38
N LYS A 102 17.70 13.95 10.29
CA LYS A 102 16.72 13.24 11.15
C LYS A 102 15.33 13.86 11.11
N VAL A 103 14.94 14.36 9.94
CA VAL A 103 13.63 14.98 9.69
C VAL A 103 12.90 14.09 8.69
N PRO A 104 11.76 13.49 9.02
CA PRO A 104 11.01 12.68 8.06
C PRO A 104 10.45 13.57 6.94
N PRO A 105 10.28 13.03 5.72
CA PRO A 105 9.58 13.74 4.66
C PRO A 105 8.14 14.07 5.07
N MET A 106 7.56 15.08 4.43
CA MET A 106 6.16 15.43 4.65
C MET A 106 5.26 14.27 4.21
N PRO A 107 4.27 13.87 5.02
CA PRO A 107 3.34 12.82 4.66
C PRO A 107 2.50 13.20 3.43
N GLU A 108 2.36 12.28 2.49
CA GLU A 108 1.52 12.43 1.30
C GLU A 108 0.17 11.71 1.44
N THR A 109 0.06 10.79 2.41
CA THR A 109 -1.15 10.03 2.68
C THR A 109 -1.60 10.13 4.13
N SER A 110 -2.89 9.91 4.38
CA SER A 110 -3.43 9.88 5.76
C SER A 110 -2.81 8.75 6.60
N GLY A 111 -2.40 7.63 5.97
CA GLY A 111 -1.69 6.53 6.62
C GLY A 111 -0.30 6.94 7.10
N GLU A 112 0.44 7.69 6.31
CA GLU A 112 1.74 8.25 6.69
C GLU A 112 1.60 9.31 7.79
N CYS A 113 0.55 10.18 7.72
CA CYS A 113 0.22 11.08 8.81
C CYS A 113 -0.02 10.33 10.12
N ALA A 114 -0.78 9.23 10.10
CA ALA A 114 -1.05 8.42 11.28
C ALA A 114 0.24 7.74 11.81
N SER A 115 1.14 7.33 10.92
CA SER A 115 2.43 6.72 11.28
C SER A 115 3.39 7.74 11.88
N LEU A 116 3.44 8.95 11.33
CA LEU A 116 4.30 10.01 11.81
C LEU A 116 3.80 10.64 13.12
N PHE A 117 2.48 10.73 13.28
CA PHE A 117 1.83 11.31 14.44
C PHE A 117 0.85 10.34 15.12
N PRO A 118 1.33 9.21 15.66
CA PRO A 118 0.48 8.13 16.16
C PRO A 118 -0.35 8.51 17.39
N ILE A 119 0.13 9.47 18.20
CA ILE A 119 -0.49 9.91 19.44
C ILE A 119 -0.67 11.42 19.40
N GLY A 120 -1.85 11.91 19.79
CA GLY A 120 -2.10 13.33 19.96
C GLY A 120 -1.63 13.81 21.33
N THR A 121 -1.14 15.05 21.39
CA THR A 121 -0.88 15.72 22.65
C THR A 121 -2.20 16.30 23.17
N VAL A 122 -2.57 15.94 24.40
CA VAL A 122 -3.78 16.46 25.05
C VAL A 122 -3.69 18.01 25.13
N ASP A 123 -4.80 18.67 24.87
CA ASP A 123 -4.95 20.14 24.90
C ASP A 123 -4.09 20.92 23.89
N LYS A 124 -3.34 20.24 23.02
CA LYS A 124 -2.63 20.91 21.94
C LYS A 124 -3.59 21.21 20.78
N VAL A 125 -3.74 22.51 20.48
CA VAL A 125 -4.58 23.00 19.38
C VAL A 125 -3.69 23.41 18.22
N ALA A 126 -4.04 22.95 17.01
CA ALA A 126 -3.49 23.44 15.76
C ALA A 126 -4.51 24.37 15.09
N TYR A 127 -4.05 25.50 14.60
CA TYR A 127 -4.89 26.47 13.92
C TYR A 127 -4.84 26.23 12.41
N LEU A 128 -6.00 26.19 11.77
CA LEU A 128 -6.10 26.10 10.32
C LEU A 128 -5.70 27.45 9.70
N PRO A 129 -4.68 27.49 8.82
CA PRO A 129 -4.38 28.69 8.07
C PRO A 129 -5.58 29.14 7.22
N THR A 130 -5.80 30.45 7.12
CA THR A 130 -6.97 31.00 6.40
C THR A 130 -7.03 30.53 4.95
N GLU A 131 -5.88 30.43 4.29
CA GLU A 131 -5.73 29.92 2.93
C GLU A 131 -6.17 28.47 2.76
N MET A 132 -6.26 27.70 3.83
CA MET A 132 -6.72 26.30 3.80
C MET A 132 -8.22 26.13 4.12
N ASN A 133 -8.99 27.18 4.33
CA ASN A 133 -10.42 27.08 4.60
C ASN A 133 -11.17 26.36 3.48
N HIS A 134 -10.78 26.60 2.22
CA HIS A 134 -11.35 25.93 1.06
C HIS A 134 -11.21 24.39 1.13
N VAL A 135 -10.11 23.87 1.72
CA VAL A 135 -9.89 22.43 1.86
C VAL A 135 -10.94 21.77 2.76
N VAL A 136 -11.38 22.47 3.81
CA VAL A 136 -12.44 21.98 4.70
C VAL A 136 -13.78 21.95 3.96
N GLU A 137 -14.07 22.97 3.16
CA GLU A 137 -15.30 23.04 2.35
C GLU A 137 -15.34 21.95 1.27
N GLU A 138 -14.22 21.77 0.56
CA GLU A 138 -14.07 20.69 -0.42
C GLU A 138 -14.21 19.30 0.23
N TYR A 139 -13.60 19.10 1.41
CA TYR A 139 -13.74 17.85 2.14
C TYR A 139 -15.21 17.53 2.45
N HIS A 140 -15.99 18.51 2.92
CA HIS A 140 -17.42 18.31 3.18
C HIS A 140 -18.18 17.98 1.92
N LYS A 141 -17.94 18.70 0.83
CA LYS A 141 -18.58 18.46 -0.47
C LYS A 141 -18.29 17.05 -0.99
N GLU A 142 -17.02 16.65 -0.98
CA GLU A 142 -16.63 15.31 -1.44
C GLU A 142 -17.20 14.20 -0.53
N ASN A 143 -17.24 14.44 0.78
CA ASN A 143 -17.84 13.51 1.73
C ASN A 143 -19.36 13.30 1.49
N GLU A 144 -20.10 14.35 1.13
CA GLU A 144 -21.52 14.22 0.76
C GLU A 144 -21.70 13.46 -0.56
N ILE A 145 -20.86 13.71 -1.57
CA ILE A 145 -20.83 12.95 -2.82
C ILE A 145 -20.53 11.47 -2.54
N TYR A 146 -19.54 11.18 -1.70
CA TYR A 146 -19.18 9.83 -1.30
C TYR A 146 -20.35 9.10 -0.62
N LYS A 147 -21.03 9.76 0.34
CA LYS A 147 -22.20 9.20 1.02
C LYS A 147 -23.36 8.94 0.08
N ALA A 148 -23.65 9.88 -0.84
CA ALA A 148 -24.69 9.75 -1.82
C ALA A 148 -24.40 8.59 -2.80
N SER A 149 -23.17 8.49 -3.27
CA SER A 149 -22.71 7.39 -4.11
C SER A 149 -22.81 6.02 -3.39
N GLY A 150 -22.42 5.97 -2.11
CA GLY A 150 -22.59 4.78 -1.27
C GLY A 150 -24.03 4.31 -1.16
N LYS A 151 -24.97 5.22 -0.89
CA LYS A 151 -26.41 4.93 -0.86
C LYS A 151 -26.92 4.40 -2.20
N ARG A 152 -26.48 5.01 -3.31
CA ARG A 152 -26.85 4.58 -4.66
C ARG A 152 -26.33 3.18 -4.97
N LEU A 153 -25.07 2.90 -4.61
CA LEU A 153 -24.45 1.59 -4.79
C LEU A 153 -25.21 0.51 -4.00
N ASP A 154 -25.59 0.80 -2.75
CA ASP A 154 -26.34 -0.12 -1.90
C ASP A 154 -27.76 -0.40 -2.47
N ALA A 155 -28.42 0.62 -3.02
CA ALA A 155 -29.70 0.45 -3.71
C ALA A 155 -29.58 -0.46 -4.94
N LEU A 156 -28.53 -0.27 -5.77
CA LEU A 156 -28.27 -1.14 -6.93
C LEU A 156 -27.96 -2.58 -6.51
N LYS A 157 -27.14 -2.74 -5.47
CA LYS A 157 -26.86 -4.06 -4.88
C LYS A 157 -28.14 -4.75 -4.43
N THR A 158 -29.02 -4.02 -3.74
CA THR A 158 -30.31 -4.53 -3.28
C THR A 158 -31.19 -5.00 -4.45
N GLN A 159 -31.21 -4.26 -5.57
CA GLN A 159 -31.96 -4.68 -6.77
C GLN A 159 -31.42 -5.99 -7.34
N LEU A 160 -30.08 -6.15 -7.43
CA LEU A 160 -29.46 -7.38 -7.88
C LEU A 160 -29.77 -8.55 -6.94
N GLN A 161 -29.64 -8.35 -5.63
CA GLN A 161 -29.94 -9.37 -4.62
C GLN A 161 -31.41 -9.80 -4.63
N ASN A 162 -32.34 -8.87 -4.79
CA ASN A 162 -33.78 -9.18 -4.94
C ASN A 162 -34.06 -10.03 -6.17
N ASN A 163 -33.29 -9.85 -7.24
CA ASN A 163 -33.41 -10.66 -8.44
C ASN A 163 -32.79 -12.06 -8.27
N MET A 164 -31.68 -12.16 -7.54
CA MET A 164 -31.00 -13.43 -7.24
C MET A 164 -31.83 -14.32 -6.31
N LYS A 165 -32.56 -13.74 -5.35
CA LYS A 165 -33.27 -14.49 -4.29
C LYS A 165 -32.36 -15.49 -3.60
N ASP A 166 -32.57 -16.80 -3.79
CA ASP A 166 -31.82 -17.90 -3.21
C ASP A 166 -30.71 -18.43 -4.14
N ALA A 167 -30.54 -17.85 -5.33
CA ALA A 167 -29.49 -18.21 -6.27
C ALA A 167 -28.13 -17.71 -5.79
N SER A 168 -27.09 -18.56 -5.92
CA SER A 168 -25.71 -18.19 -5.56
C SER A 168 -24.95 -17.50 -6.68
N VAL A 169 -25.42 -17.63 -7.93
CA VAL A 169 -24.80 -17.07 -9.14
C VAL A 169 -25.87 -16.40 -9.98
N MET A 170 -25.54 -15.26 -10.60
CA MET A 170 -26.32 -14.59 -11.62
C MET A 170 -25.52 -14.53 -12.91
N GLU A 171 -26.15 -14.89 -14.00
CA GLU A 171 -25.60 -14.82 -15.37
C GLU A 171 -26.46 -13.85 -16.20
N ASP A 172 -25.83 -13.26 -17.20
CA ASP A 172 -26.53 -12.43 -18.19
C ASP A 172 -27.17 -13.30 -19.30
N SER A 173 -27.72 -12.63 -20.33
CA SER A 173 -28.36 -13.31 -21.46
C SER A 173 -27.39 -14.14 -22.35
N GLU A 174 -26.09 -13.92 -22.22
CA GLU A 174 -25.03 -14.62 -22.96
C GLU A 174 -24.43 -15.77 -22.15
N GLY A 175 -24.88 -15.97 -20.89
CA GLY A 175 -24.40 -17.01 -19.98
C GLY A 175 -23.11 -16.61 -19.23
N GLU A 176 -22.73 -15.32 -19.29
CA GLU A 176 -21.58 -14.81 -18.57
C GLU A 176 -21.96 -14.44 -17.13
N ARG A 177 -21.08 -14.83 -16.18
CA ARG A 177 -21.30 -14.57 -14.77
C ARG A 177 -21.13 -13.10 -14.43
N VAL A 178 -22.23 -12.45 -14.01
CA VAL A 178 -22.26 -11.01 -13.65
C VAL A 178 -22.28 -10.76 -12.15
N ALA A 179 -22.77 -11.73 -11.33
CA ALA A 179 -22.74 -11.58 -9.88
C ALA A 179 -22.68 -12.92 -9.15
N THR A 180 -22.19 -12.89 -7.91
CA THR A 180 -22.24 -14.02 -6.97
C THR A 180 -22.71 -13.57 -5.60
N TRP A 181 -23.59 -14.35 -5.00
CA TRP A 181 -24.08 -14.13 -3.63
C TRP A 181 -24.22 -15.48 -2.92
N ALA A 182 -23.07 -16.12 -2.69
CA ALA A 182 -22.97 -17.44 -2.10
C ALA A 182 -22.93 -17.41 -0.57
N THR A 183 -23.49 -18.42 0.06
CA THR A 183 -23.38 -18.62 1.52
C THR A 183 -21.92 -18.86 1.89
N GLN A 184 -21.43 -18.07 2.84
CA GLN A 184 -20.09 -18.22 3.42
C GLN A 184 -20.23 -18.69 4.88
N THR A 185 -19.58 -19.79 5.23
CA THR A 185 -19.50 -20.24 6.60
C THR A 185 -18.20 -19.77 7.24
N ARG A 186 -18.32 -19.07 8.38
CA ARG A 186 -17.16 -18.60 9.15
C ARG A 186 -17.33 -19.02 10.59
N SER A 187 -16.34 -19.71 11.14
CA SER A 187 -16.22 -19.93 12.57
C SER A 187 -15.54 -18.72 13.22
N SER A 188 -16.13 -18.19 14.24
CA SER A 188 -15.56 -17.11 15.06
C SER A 188 -15.79 -17.40 16.53
N LEU A 189 -14.84 -16.97 17.36
CA LEU A 189 -14.98 -17.05 18.80
C LEU A 189 -16.07 -16.06 19.26
N ASP A 190 -17.03 -16.52 20.05
CA ASP A 190 -17.96 -15.61 20.73
C ASP A 190 -17.25 -14.96 21.92
N GLN A 191 -16.63 -13.80 21.60
CA GLN A 191 -15.90 -13.05 22.59
C GLN A 191 -16.77 -12.47 23.71
N LYS A 192 -18.08 -12.26 23.46
CA LYS A 192 -18.98 -11.74 24.48
C LYS A 192 -19.27 -12.84 25.49
N GLN A 193 -19.64 -14.04 25.02
CA GLN A 193 -19.90 -15.17 25.87
C GLN A 193 -18.64 -15.60 26.63
N MET A 194 -17.49 -15.66 25.94
CA MET A 194 -16.21 -16.01 26.55
C MET A 194 -15.80 -15.06 27.68
N LYS A 195 -16.07 -13.74 27.55
CA LYS A 195 -15.82 -12.80 28.68
C LYS A 195 -16.71 -13.01 29.90
N ILE A 196 -17.88 -13.57 29.67
CA ILE A 196 -18.82 -13.90 30.75
C ILE A 196 -18.37 -15.19 31.44
N ASP A 197 -18.07 -16.23 30.69
CA ASP A 197 -17.76 -17.57 31.19
C ASP A 197 -16.34 -17.67 31.78
N GLU A 198 -15.37 -16.98 31.14
CA GLU A 198 -13.94 -17.07 31.45
C GLU A 198 -13.28 -15.69 31.61
N PRO A 199 -13.74 -14.82 32.53
CA PRO A 199 -13.29 -13.45 32.67
C PRO A 199 -11.80 -13.32 32.99
N GLU A 200 -11.28 -14.18 33.87
CA GLU A 200 -9.86 -14.15 34.25
C GLU A 200 -8.94 -14.59 33.12
N PHE A 201 -9.38 -15.56 32.32
CA PHE A 201 -8.65 -15.96 31.14
C PHE A 201 -8.61 -14.83 30.10
N CYS A 202 -9.76 -14.21 29.82
CA CYS A 202 -9.83 -13.07 28.90
C CYS A 202 -8.97 -11.89 29.34
N ALA A 203 -8.92 -11.59 30.64
CA ALA A 203 -8.12 -10.48 31.17
C ALA A 203 -6.62 -10.64 30.88
N LYS A 204 -6.11 -11.88 30.87
CA LYS A 204 -4.70 -12.16 30.53
C LYS A 204 -4.32 -11.81 29.08
N TYR A 205 -5.29 -11.77 28.17
CA TYR A 205 -5.10 -11.54 26.75
C TYR A 205 -5.65 -10.19 26.26
N LEU A 206 -6.12 -9.35 27.20
CA LEU A 206 -6.50 -7.97 26.86
C LEU A 206 -5.26 -7.18 26.48
N LYS A 207 -5.30 -6.59 25.29
CA LYS A 207 -4.30 -5.66 24.80
C LYS A 207 -4.96 -4.31 24.54
N GLU A 208 -4.48 -3.29 25.20
CA GLU A 208 -4.86 -1.93 24.89
C GLU A 208 -4.11 -1.43 23.67
N SER A 209 -4.83 -0.75 22.78
CA SER A 209 -4.26 -0.08 21.64
C SER A 209 -4.85 1.32 21.53
N SER A 210 -4.01 2.29 21.23
CA SER A 210 -4.42 3.67 21.02
C SER A 210 -4.29 4.02 19.54
N PHE A 211 -5.25 4.76 19.02
CA PHE A 211 -5.20 5.30 17.66
C PHE A 211 -5.86 6.68 17.61
N ARG A 212 -5.46 7.50 16.65
CA ARG A 212 -6.08 8.81 16.41
C ARG A 212 -7.23 8.66 15.42
N ARG A 213 -8.41 9.15 15.81
CA ARG A 213 -9.56 9.23 14.92
C ARG A 213 -9.63 10.63 14.32
N PHE A 214 -9.52 10.72 12.99
CA PHE A 214 -9.73 11.97 12.28
C PHE A 214 -11.22 12.20 12.00
N SER A 215 -11.70 13.40 12.26
CA SER A 215 -13.05 13.83 11.89
C SER A 215 -13.06 15.32 11.57
N VAL A 216 -13.81 15.70 10.55
CA VAL A 216 -14.05 17.10 10.20
C VAL A 216 -15.48 17.47 10.64
N THR A 217 -15.60 18.50 11.47
CA THR A 217 -16.88 18.99 11.99
C THR A 217 -17.47 20.00 11.02
N SER A 218 -18.74 19.89 10.67
CA SER A 218 -19.49 20.97 9.99
C SER A 218 -19.62 22.16 10.92
N LYS A 219 -19.41 23.37 10.43
CA LYS A 219 -19.83 24.56 11.18
C LYS A 219 -21.31 24.41 11.50
N LYS A 220 -21.69 24.43 12.78
CA LYS A 220 -23.10 24.63 13.14
C LYS A 220 -23.49 25.98 12.57
N GLU A 221 -24.53 26.02 11.73
CA GLU A 221 -25.21 27.27 11.44
C GLU A 221 -25.62 27.86 12.79
N SER A 222 -25.04 28.98 13.15
CA SER A 222 -25.52 29.78 14.27
C SER A 222 -26.91 30.28 13.85
N ASN A 223 -27.96 29.59 14.31
CA ASN A 223 -29.30 30.18 14.27
C ASN A 223 -29.26 31.42 15.13
N GLU A 224 -29.20 32.59 14.49
CA GLU A 224 -29.61 33.86 15.06
C GLU A 224 -31.12 33.90 15.16
#